data_0f88a65c77c810bb41a3ab6ffb5fdb62
#
_entry.id   0f88a65c77c810bb41a3ab6ffb5fdb62
#
_cell.length_a   1.000
_cell.length_b   1.000
_cell.length_c   1.000
_cell.angle_alpha   90.00
_cell.angle_beta   90.00
_cell.angle_gamma   90.00
#
_symmetry.space_group_name_H-M   'P 1'
#
loop_
_entity.id
_entity.type
_entity.pdbx_description
1 polymer ?
#
loop_
_entity_poly.entity_id
_entity_poly.type
_entity_poly.pdbx_seq_one_letter_code
_entity_poly.pdbx_strand_id
1 'polypeptide(L)'
;MPKLAVPQYISQARPQGVVRPANIPGAVDVSGLVQGVSNASSIVSNQAARDANEAERIKAQQKHEARQLAEGEAKVAVANAVSEAQSNWTERLTTAMQSAPADAPNFTANTLKDFDAFAEQAVAKVPELGQQAMRERLAGIRNQIHGRAFQFETDARNAKIGGDYNSGLELDRNTVSADPSQYNQLLANRLSLLRGLGLGAETTAKMAEATRHDMAKSAAEGMVSRSPETFLKRTGMAGGKTGKDGQPLPTDPAKAAEAVQNDPVLRNLKPEVLTSL
;
A
#
# COMPACT_ATOMS: atom_id res chain seq x y z
N MET A 1 17.65 -34.28 18.48
CA MET A 1 18.51 -34.28 17.26
C MET A 1 19.65 -35.23 17.48
N PRO A 2 19.80 -36.32 16.73
CA PRO A 2 20.88 -37.27 16.91
C PRO A 2 22.18 -36.67 16.33
N LYS A 3 23.23 -36.70 17.14
CA LYS A 3 24.60 -36.35 16.74
C LYS A 3 25.16 -37.47 15.87
N LEU A 4 25.46 -37.17 14.64
CA LEU A 4 26.23 -38.06 13.76
C LEU A 4 27.68 -38.10 14.25
N ALA A 5 28.11 -39.28 14.70
CA ALA A 5 29.51 -39.54 15.05
C ALA A 5 30.33 -39.69 13.75
N VAL A 6 31.35 -38.86 13.61
CA VAL A 6 32.34 -38.95 12.52
C VAL A 6 33.37 -40.02 12.93
N PRO A 7 33.61 -41.08 12.15
CA PRO A 7 34.64 -42.05 12.46
C PRO A 7 36.03 -41.41 12.27
N GLN A 8 36.79 -41.34 13.34
CA GLN A 8 38.21 -40.98 13.27
C GLN A 8 39.04 -42.20 12.82
N TYR A 9 39.45 -42.19 11.58
CA TYR A 9 40.45 -43.13 11.08
C TYR A 9 41.83 -42.64 11.50
N ILE A 10 42.36 -43.22 12.59
CA ILE A 10 43.78 -43.04 12.97
C ILE A 10 44.55 -44.16 12.28
N SER A 11 45.24 -43.81 11.21
CA SER A 11 46.26 -44.69 10.59
C SER A 11 47.50 -44.74 11.47
N GLN A 12 47.64 -45.80 12.25
CA GLN A 12 48.90 -46.12 12.92
C GLN A 12 49.83 -46.84 11.97
N ALA A 13 50.58 -46.15 11.19
CA ALA A 13 51.77 -46.71 10.53
C ALA A 13 52.94 -46.73 11.50
N ARG A 14 53.21 -47.86 12.11
CA ARG A 14 54.44 -48.12 12.88
C ARG A 14 55.61 -48.32 11.89
N PRO A 15 56.73 -47.61 12.03
CA PRO A 15 57.93 -47.95 11.28
C PRO A 15 58.53 -49.21 11.91
N GLN A 16 58.52 -50.30 11.18
CA GLN A 16 59.25 -51.52 11.56
C GLN A 16 60.60 -51.53 10.89
N GLY A 17 61.62 -51.78 11.70
CA GLY A 17 62.85 -52.44 11.27
C GLY A 17 64.07 -51.54 10.97
N VAL A 18 64.86 -51.29 12.01
CA VAL A 18 66.24 -50.95 11.82
C VAL A 18 66.98 -52.22 11.35
N VAL A 19 67.32 -52.31 10.08
CA VAL A 19 68.18 -53.37 9.55
C VAL A 19 69.64 -53.05 9.91
N ARG A 20 70.24 -53.91 10.74
CA ARG A 20 71.74 -53.81 11.04
C ARG A 20 72.57 -54.14 9.76
N PRO A 21 73.60 -53.41 9.45
CA PRO A 21 74.45 -53.70 8.32
C PRO A 21 75.26 -54.94 8.60
N ALA A 22 75.21 -55.96 7.76
CA ALA A 22 76.06 -57.08 7.75
C ALA A 22 77.41 -56.64 7.10
N ASN A 23 78.54 -56.96 7.78
CA ASN A 23 79.89 -56.73 7.31
C ASN A 23 80.17 -57.56 6.05
N ILE A 24 80.40 -56.97 4.86
CA ILE A 24 80.82 -57.61 3.65
C ILE A 24 82.15 -56.99 3.20
N PRO A 25 83.27 -57.74 3.09
CA PRO A 25 84.50 -57.26 2.51
C PRO A 25 84.44 -57.39 0.98
N GLY A 26 84.57 -56.28 0.32
CA GLY A 26 84.65 -56.16 -1.14
C GLY A 26 83.94 -54.85 -1.60
N ALA A 27 84.60 -54.11 -2.48
CA ALA A 27 84.07 -52.82 -3.01
C ALA A 27 82.71 -53.02 -3.62
N VAL A 28 81.69 -52.64 -2.87
CA VAL A 28 80.31 -52.65 -3.35
C VAL A 28 80.18 -51.42 -4.23
N ASP A 29 79.75 -51.61 -5.47
CA ASP A 29 79.30 -50.51 -6.34
C ASP A 29 78.10 -49.88 -5.75
N VAL A 30 78.28 -48.75 -5.05
CA VAL A 30 77.15 -48.00 -4.36
C VAL A 30 76.35 -47.16 -5.33
N SER A 31 76.70 -47.12 -6.60
CA SER A 31 75.94 -46.37 -7.62
C SER A 31 74.43 -46.86 -7.77
N GLY A 32 74.27 -48.16 -7.75
CA GLY A 32 72.89 -48.75 -7.79
C GLY A 32 72.05 -48.47 -6.53
N LEU A 33 72.71 -48.44 -5.35
CA LEU A 33 72.00 -48.09 -4.08
C LEU A 33 71.62 -46.62 -4.01
N VAL A 34 72.46 -45.71 -4.47
CA VAL A 34 72.19 -44.28 -4.52
C VAL A 34 71.02 -43.99 -5.50
N GLN A 35 71.01 -44.67 -6.63
CA GLN A 35 69.95 -44.56 -7.62
C GLN A 35 68.59 -45.13 -7.08
N GLY A 36 68.65 -46.22 -6.37
CA GLY A 36 67.48 -46.83 -5.70
C GLY A 36 66.86 -45.92 -4.60
N VAL A 37 67.71 -45.26 -3.80
CA VAL A 37 67.29 -44.33 -2.75
C VAL A 37 66.74 -43.02 -3.36
N SER A 38 67.35 -42.51 -4.44
CA SER A 38 66.80 -41.31 -5.12
C SER A 38 65.43 -41.59 -5.79
N ASN A 39 65.32 -42.78 -6.42
CA ASN A 39 64.01 -43.21 -7.00
C ASN A 39 62.94 -43.42 -5.91
N ALA A 40 63.26 -44.06 -4.80
CA ALA A 40 62.32 -44.21 -3.64
C ALA A 40 61.94 -42.84 -3.03
N SER A 41 62.92 -41.90 -2.91
CA SER A 41 62.64 -40.55 -2.44
C SER A 41 61.70 -39.76 -3.38
N SER A 42 61.91 -39.91 -4.70
CA SER A 42 61.01 -39.27 -5.70
C SER A 42 59.63 -39.89 -5.74
N ILE A 43 59.46 -41.18 -5.52
CA ILE A 43 58.16 -41.86 -5.42
C ILE A 43 57.43 -41.37 -4.15
N VAL A 44 58.08 -41.28 -3.00
CA VAL A 44 57.52 -40.81 -1.76
C VAL A 44 57.12 -39.35 -1.84
N SER A 45 57.97 -38.49 -2.44
CA SER A 45 57.62 -37.08 -2.63
C SER A 45 56.48 -36.86 -3.61
N ASN A 46 56.40 -37.65 -4.68
CA ASN A 46 55.28 -37.60 -5.62
C ASN A 46 53.99 -38.14 -5.00
N GLN A 47 54.07 -39.14 -4.14
CA GLN A 47 52.93 -39.67 -3.40
C GLN A 47 52.41 -38.63 -2.40
N ALA A 48 53.31 -38.01 -1.61
CA ALA A 48 52.97 -36.94 -0.69
C ALA A 48 52.32 -35.72 -1.38
N ALA A 49 52.83 -35.34 -2.57
CA ALA A 49 52.25 -34.29 -3.38
C ALA A 49 50.83 -34.65 -3.92
N ARG A 50 50.63 -35.90 -4.30
CA ARG A 50 49.27 -36.39 -4.71
C ARG A 50 48.31 -36.39 -3.55
N ASP A 51 48.73 -36.88 -2.39
CA ASP A 51 47.89 -36.91 -1.18
C ASP A 51 47.53 -35.51 -0.68
N ALA A 52 48.51 -34.56 -0.78
CA ALA A 52 48.25 -33.14 -0.47
C ALA A 52 47.24 -32.51 -1.44
N ASN A 53 47.37 -32.75 -2.75
CA ASN A 53 46.47 -32.27 -3.77
C ASN A 53 45.04 -32.88 -3.61
N GLU A 54 44.95 -34.16 -3.26
CA GLU A 54 43.70 -34.82 -3.01
C GLU A 54 43.01 -34.28 -1.76
N ALA A 55 43.76 -34.04 -0.67
CA ALA A 55 43.26 -33.42 0.54
C ALA A 55 42.75 -31.97 0.28
N GLU A 56 43.44 -31.20 -0.56
CA GLU A 56 42.96 -29.85 -0.97
C GLU A 56 41.68 -29.94 -1.80
N ARG A 57 41.59 -30.90 -2.73
CA ARG A 57 40.36 -31.11 -3.53
C ARG A 57 39.18 -31.48 -2.64
N ILE A 58 39.35 -32.40 -1.69
CA ILE A 58 38.33 -32.79 -0.73
C ILE A 58 37.90 -31.60 0.12
N LYS A 59 38.81 -30.80 0.63
CA LYS A 59 38.50 -29.57 1.39
C LYS A 59 37.72 -28.56 0.55
N ALA A 60 38.12 -28.35 -0.70
CA ALA A 60 37.45 -27.48 -1.64
C ALA A 60 36.01 -27.95 -1.93
N GLN A 61 35.82 -29.25 -2.13
CA GLN A 61 34.51 -29.86 -2.36
C GLN A 61 33.63 -29.71 -1.12
N GLN A 62 34.13 -30.04 0.07
CA GLN A 62 33.41 -29.89 1.31
C GLN A 62 32.99 -28.43 1.56
N LYS A 63 33.88 -27.48 1.27
CA LYS A 63 33.60 -26.05 1.37
C LYS A 63 32.50 -25.61 0.38
N HIS A 64 32.53 -26.16 -0.84
CA HIS A 64 31.52 -25.88 -1.86
C HIS A 64 30.16 -26.45 -1.46
N GLU A 65 30.09 -27.68 -0.98
CA GLU A 65 28.86 -28.33 -0.50
C GLU A 65 28.28 -27.60 0.71
N ALA A 66 29.12 -27.21 1.68
CA ALA A 66 28.71 -26.44 2.84
C ALA A 66 28.12 -25.07 2.44
N ARG A 67 28.73 -24.43 1.44
CA ARG A 67 28.20 -23.15 0.91
C ARG A 67 26.85 -23.34 0.21
N GLN A 68 26.69 -24.38 -0.61
CA GLN A 68 25.40 -24.68 -1.25
C GLN A 68 24.30 -24.96 -0.24
N LEU A 69 24.59 -25.71 0.82
CA LEU A 69 23.66 -25.95 1.91
C LEU A 69 23.27 -24.64 2.62
N ALA A 70 24.25 -23.80 2.97
CA ALA A 70 23.98 -22.51 3.60
C ALA A 70 23.18 -21.56 2.71
N GLU A 71 23.43 -21.54 1.40
CA GLU A 71 22.64 -20.78 0.44
C GLU A 71 21.20 -21.33 0.33
N GLY A 72 21.02 -22.66 0.37
CA GLY A 72 19.71 -23.31 0.40
C GLY A 72 18.91 -22.94 1.65
N GLU A 73 19.54 -23.05 2.82
CA GLU A 73 18.92 -22.68 4.10
C GLU A 73 18.54 -21.18 4.14
N ALA A 74 19.42 -20.32 3.64
CA ALA A 74 19.13 -18.89 3.56
C ALA A 74 17.93 -18.58 2.66
N LYS A 75 17.81 -19.26 1.50
CA LYS A 75 16.65 -19.08 0.60
C LYS A 75 15.32 -19.50 1.27
N VAL A 76 15.32 -20.63 1.97
CA VAL A 76 14.13 -21.10 2.70
C VAL A 76 13.78 -20.14 3.83
N ALA A 77 14.76 -19.69 4.60
CA ALA A 77 14.56 -18.72 5.67
C ALA A 77 13.96 -17.40 5.15
N VAL A 78 14.47 -16.88 4.03
CA VAL A 78 13.91 -15.68 3.36
C VAL A 78 12.48 -15.91 2.93
N ALA A 79 12.18 -17.03 2.25
CA ALA A 79 10.84 -17.32 1.77
C ALA A 79 9.81 -17.36 2.92
N ASN A 80 10.15 -18.05 4.00
CA ASN A 80 9.30 -18.13 5.20
C ASN A 80 9.11 -16.77 5.86
N ALA A 81 10.19 -16.00 6.04
CA ALA A 81 10.14 -14.68 6.65
C ALA A 81 9.34 -13.67 5.81
N VAL A 82 9.42 -13.75 4.47
CA VAL A 82 8.61 -12.91 3.57
C VAL A 82 7.13 -13.25 3.68
N SER A 83 6.78 -14.54 3.70
CA SER A 83 5.38 -14.98 3.85
C SER A 83 4.79 -14.52 5.19
N GLU A 84 5.55 -14.67 6.27
CA GLU A 84 5.17 -14.20 7.60
C GLU A 84 5.00 -12.67 7.63
N ALA A 85 5.96 -11.94 7.05
CA ALA A 85 5.90 -10.49 6.93
C ALA A 85 4.65 -10.02 6.19
N GLN A 86 4.35 -10.64 5.05
CA GLN A 86 3.20 -10.27 4.23
C GLN A 86 1.87 -10.53 4.96
N SER A 87 1.73 -11.68 5.62
CA SER A 87 0.53 -12.01 6.40
C SER A 87 0.33 -11.05 7.57
N ASN A 88 1.37 -10.87 8.38
CA ASN A 88 1.35 -10.01 9.56
C ASN A 88 1.01 -8.56 9.20
N TRP A 89 1.62 -8.03 8.13
CA TRP A 89 1.36 -6.65 7.72
C TRP A 89 0.03 -6.43 7.04
N THR A 90 -0.53 -7.44 6.38
CA THR A 90 -1.91 -7.36 5.86
C THR A 90 -2.91 -7.20 7.01
N GLU A 91 -2.75 -7.96 8.07
CA GLU A 91 -3.59 -7.89 9.27
C GLU A 91 -3.41 -6.56 10.02
N ARG A 92 -2.16 -6.16 10.27
CA ARG A 92 -1.84 -4.89 10.94
C ARG A 92 -2.39 -3.69 10.19
N LEU A 93 -2.23 -3.64 8.87
CA LEU A 93 -2.75 -2.56 8.04
C LEU A 93 -4.28 -2.50 8.11
N THR A 94 -4.95 -3.66 8.04
CA THR A 94 -6.41 -3.73 8.16
C THR A 94 -6.89 -3.21 9.51
N THR A 95 -6.25 -3.64 10.59
CA THR A 95 -6.57 -3.18 11.95
C THR A 95 -6.32 -1.68 12.11
N ALA A 96 -5.20 -1.19 11.58
CA ALA A 96 -4.87 0.24 11.61
C ALA A 96 -5.89 1.07 10.83
N MET A 97 -6.35 0.61 9.66
CA MET A 97 -7.41 1.27 8.88
C MET A 97 -8.74 1.33 9.65
N GLN A 98 -9.11 0.25 10.35
CA GLN A 98 -10.35 0.19 11.14
C GLN A 98 -10.33 1.10 12.37
N SER A 99 -9.16 1.33 12.95
CA SER A 99 -8.98 2.15 14.15
C SER A 99 -8.56 3.60 13.86
N ALA A 100 -8.36 3.94 12.58
CA ALA A 100 -7.92 5.27 12.19
C ALA A 100 -8.99 6.34 12.44
N PRO A 101 -8.60 7.58 12.77
CA PRO A 101 -9.52 8.73 12.79
C PRO A 101 -10.21 8.92 11.44
N ALA A 102 -11.36 9.61 11.44
CA ALA A 102 -12.20 9.80 10.25
C ALA A 102 -11.48 10.44 9.05
N ASP A 103 -10.47 11.29 9.30
CA ASP A 103 -9.65 11.95 8.27
C ASP A 103 -8.28 11.29 8.07
N ALA A 104 -7.97 10.26 8.87
CA ALA A 104 -6.73 9.50 8.82
C ALA A 104 -5.44 10.33 8.63
N PRO A 105 -5.19 11.38 9.43
CA PRO A 105 -4.07 12.28 9.22
C PRO A 105 -2.73 11.54 9.39
N ASN A 106 -1.81 11.74 8.44
CA ASN A 106 -0.49 11.11 8.44
C ASN A 106 -0.50 9.57 8.49
N PHE A 107 -1.62 8.94 8.13
CA PHE A 107 -1.77 7.47 8.18
C PHE A 107 -0.67 6.78 7.38
N THR A 108 -0.41 7.23 6.17
CA THR A 108 0.62 6.68 5.28
C THR A 108 2.01 6.79 5.89
N ALA A 109 2.37 7.96 6.40
CA ALA A 109 3.69 8.22 6.99
C ALA A 109 3.94 7.34 8.24
N ASN A 110 2.94 7.25 9.13
CA ASN A 110 3.03 6.44 10.33
C ASN A 110 3.12 4.94 9.99
N THR A 111 2.28 4.47 9.08
CA THR A 111 2.28 3.06 8.62
C THR A 111 3.63 2.66 8.02
N LEU A 112 4.23 3.53 7.19
CA LEU A 112 5.54 3.25 6.59
C LEU A 112 6.66 3.25 7.64
N LYS A 113 6.63 4.17 8.59
CA LYS A 113 7.60 4.20 9.69
C LYS A 113 7.56 2.92 10.51
N ASP A 114 6.37 2.43 10.84
CA ASP A 114 6.19 1.20 11.59
C ASP A 114 6.63 -0.02 10.77
N PHE A 115 6.36 -0.02 9.45
CA PHE A 115 6.86 -1.06 8.56
C PHE A 115 8.38 -1.07 8.48
N ASP A 116 9.02 0.09 8.34
CA ASP A 116 10.47 0.20 8.21
C ASP A 116 11.17 -0.34 9.47
N ALA A 117 10.65 -0.03 10.66
CA ALA A 117 11.14 -0.58 11.92
C ALA A 117 10.97 -2.11 12.01
N PHE A 118 9.86 -2.65 11.52
CA PHE A 118 9.64 -4.09 11.42
C PHE A 118 10.59 -4.74 10.42
N ALA A 119 10.79 -4.12 9.25
CA ALA A 119 11.64 -4.64 8.18
C ALA A 119 13.08 -4.81 8.64
N GLU A 120 13.63 -3.87 9.39
CA GLU A 120 14.98 -3.97 9.98
C GLU A 120 15.09 -5.19 10.91
N GLN A 121 14.09 -5.40 11.77
CA GLN A 121 14.07 -6.55 12.67
C GLN A 121 13.91 -7.88 11.92
N ALA A 122 13.10 -7.91 10.86
CA ALA A 122 12.91 -9.10 10.03
C ALA A 122 14.19 -9.47 9.26
N VAL A 123 14.92 -8.49 8.72
CA VAL A 123 16.23 -8.72 8.06
C VAL A 123 17.25 -9.28 9.04
N ALA A 124 17.30 -8.77 10.26
CA ALA A 124 18.26 -9.22 11.28
C ALA A 124 18.06 -10.70 11.70
N LYS A 125 16.85 -11.25 11.53
CA LYS A 125 16.53 -12.66 11.85
C LYS A 125 16.93 -13.65 10.76
N VAL A 126 17.23 -13.18 9.55
CA VAL A 126 17.61 -14.02 8.42
C VAL A 126 19.14 -14.20 8.38
N PRO A 127 19.66 -15.39 8.00
CA PRO A 127 21.09 -15.59 7.79
C PRO A 127 21.71 -14.53 6.88
N GLU A 128 22.95 -14.15 7.14
CA GLU A 128 23.65 -13.06 6.43
C GLU A 128 23.57 -13.19 4.90
N LEU A 129 23.74 -14.42 4.38
CA LEU A 129 23.61 -14.74 2.95
C LEU A 129 22.23 -14.42 2.36
N GLY A 130 21.18 -14.38 3.19
CA GLY A 130 19.81 -14.10 2.76
C GLY A 130 19.36 -12.64 2.95
N GLN A 131 20.11 -11.84 3.73
CA GLN A 131 19.65 -10.50 4.12
C GLN A 131 19.41 -9.55 2.96
N GLN A 132 20.26 -9.59 1.93
CA GLN A 132 20.05 -8.76 0.75
C GLN A 132 18.76 -9.12 0.01
N ALA A 133 18.52 -10.41 -0.23
CA ALA A 133 17.30 -10.89 -0.85
C ALA A 133 16.06 -10.54 -0.01
N MET A 134 16.16 -10.60 1.32
CA MET A 134 15.09 -10.17 2.23
C MET A 134 14.77 -8.69 2.08
N ARG A 135 15.79 -7.80 2.05
CA ARG A 135 15.58 -6.35 1.85
C ARG A 135 14.85 -6.05 0.53
N GLU A 136 15.24 -6.72 -0.55
CA GLU A 136 14.61 -6.54 -1.87
C GLU A 136 13.13 -6.96 -1.85
N ARG A 137 12.81 -8.08 -1.20
CA ARG A 137 11.42 -8.54 -1.05
C ARG A 137 10.59 -7.61 -0.17
N LEU A 138 11.15 -7.16 0.95
CA LEU A 138 10.49 -6.21 1.84
C LEU A 138 10.25 -4.86 1.17
N ALA A 139 11.14 -4.39 0.30
CA ALA A 139 10.91 -3.18 -0.50
C ALA A 139 9.68 -3.31 -1.40
N GLY A 140 9.44 -4.49 -2.00
CA GLY A 140 8.21 -4.77 -2.75
C GLY A 140 6.95 -4.70 -1.89
N ILE A 141 6.99 -5.30 -0.69
CA ILE A 141 5.87 -5.25 0.28
C ILE A 141 5.63 -3.81 0.73
N ARG A 142 6.69 -3.05 1.02
CA ARG A 142 6.63 -1.64 1.40
C ARG A 142 5.87 -0.79 0.38
N ASN A 143 6.15 -1.00 -0.92
CA ASN A 143 5.46 -0.28 -1.99
C ASN A 143 3.97 -0.63 -2.05
N GLN A 144 3.60 -1.87 -1.83
CA GLN A 144 2.19 -2.28 -1.75
C GLN A 144 1.48 -1.65 -0.56
N ILE A 145 2.13 -1.64 0.62
CA ILE A 145 1.61 -0.99 1.84
C ILE A 145 1.43 0.51 1.60
N HIS A 146 2.44 1.17 1.01
CA HIS A 146 2.36 2.59 0.66
C HIS A 146 1.14 2.89 -0.21
N GLY A 147 0.95 2.14 -1.30
CA GLY A 147 -0.19 2.35 -2.19
C GLY A 147 -1.54 2.23 -1.47
N ARG A 148 -1.71 1.19 -0.66
CA ARG A 148 -2.95 0.98 0.12
C ARG A 148 -3.17 2.03 1.20
N ALA A 149 -2.13 2.39 1.94
CA ALA A 149 -2.21 3.38 3.00
C ALA A 149 -2.52 4.78 2.43
N PHE A 150 -1.87 5.15 1.32
CA PHE A 150 -2.11 6.42 0.63
C PHE A 150 -3.54 6.53 0.08
N GLN A 151 -4.04 5.45 -0.55
CA GLN A 151 -5.41 5.42 -1.03
C GLN A 151 -6.39 5.60 0.13
N PHE A 152 -6.22 4.84 1.21
CA PHE A 152 -7.06 4.94 2.40
C PHE A 152 -7.05 6.35 3.01
N GLU A 153 -5.86 6.95 3.21
CA GLU A 153 -5.73 8.31 3.75
C GLU A 153 -6.43 9.34 2.86
N THR A 154 -6.29 9.19 1.54
CA THR A 154 -6.95 10.06 0.56
C THR A 154 -8.47 9.92 0.61
N ASP A 155 -8.97 8.70 0.65
CA ASP A 155 -10.41 8.42 0.69
C ASP A 155 -11.03 8.89 2.02
N ALA A 156 -10.35 8.66 3.14
CA ALA A 156 -10.78 9.12 4.46
C ALA A 156 -10.86 10.65 4.53
N ARG A 157 -9.85 11.34 4.03
CA ARG A 157 -9.83 12.80 3.94
C ARG A 157 -10.97 13.34 3.07
N ASN A 158 -11.17 12.74 1.89
CA ASN A 158 -12.25 13.15 0.98
C ASN A 158 -13.63 12.90 1.59
N ALA A 159 -13.82 11.77 2.28
CA ALA A 159 -15.06 11.45 2.98
C ALA A 159 -15.35 12.46 4.09
N LYS A 160 -14.34 12.84 4.88
CA LYS A 160 -14.50 13.87 5.92
C LYS A 160 -14.85 15.23 5.34
N ILE A 161 -14.11 15.69 4.30
CA ILE A 161 -14.40 16.96 3.61
C ILE A 161 -15.84 16.95 3.08
N GLY A 162 -16.28 15.86 2.45
CA GLY A 162 -17.64 15.69 1.97
C GLY A 162 -18.67 15.74 3.08
N GLY A 163 -18.41 15.05 4.20
CA GLY A 163 -19.27 15.05 5.38
C GLY A 163 -19.42 16.45 6.01
N ASP A 164 -18.30 17.13 6.22
CA ASP A 164 -18.30 18.51 6.78
C ASP A 164 -19.03 19.50 5.84
N TYR A 165 -18.83 19.35 4.53
CA TYR A 165 -19.53 20.14 3.53
C TYR A 165 -21.04 19.92 3.58
N ASN A 166 -21.48 18.66 3.61
CA ASN A 166 -22.90 18.31 3.64
C ASN A 166 -23.57 18.76 4.94
N SER A 167 -22.91 18.63 6.09
CA SER A 167 -23.42 19.12 7.36
C SER A 167 -23.65 20.63 7.34
N GLY A 168 -22.71 21.37 6.79
CA GLY A 168 -22.88 22.80 6.62
C GLY A 168 -23.95 23.16 5.57
N LEU A 169 -24.09 22.38 4.49
CA LEU A 169 -25.15 22.57 3.49
C LEU A 169 -26.53 22.38 4.11
N GLU A 170 -26.70 21.42 5.01
CA GLU A 170 -27.95 21.20 5.74
C GLU A 170 -28.33 22.40 6.59
N LEU A 171 -27.38 23.03 7.29
CA LEU A 171 -27.63 24.27 8.04
C LEU A 171 -28.06 25.40 7.11
N ASP A 172 -27.40 25.57 5.96
CA ASP A 172 -27.79 26.60 4.99
C ASP A 172 -29.18 26.32 4.41
N ARG A 173 -29.54 25.08 4.12
CA ARG A 173 -30.86 24.67 3.65
C ARG A 173 -31.97 25.03 4.67
N ASN A 174 -31.71 24.75 5.94
CA ASN A 174 -32.63 25.09 7.01
C ASN A 174 -32.81 26.62 7.12
N THR A 175 -31.73 27.37 6.98
CA THR A 175 -31.73 28.83 6.98
C THR A 175 -32.53 29.39 5.81
N VAL A 176 -32.27 28.91 4.57
CA VAL A 176 -33.05 29.37 3.39
C VAL A 176 -34.50 28.96 3.41
N SER A 177 -34.81 27.80 3.99
CA SER A 177 -36.20 27.39 4.20
C SER A 177 -36.92 28.36 5.18
N ALA A 178 -36.19 28.79 6.23
CA ALA A 178 -36.68 29.76 7.19
C ALA A 178 -36.74 31.20 6.63
N ASP A 179 -35.77 31.59 5.80
CA ASP A 179 -35.67 32.91 5.15
C ASP A 179 -35.17 32.77 3.71
N PRO A 180 -36.09 32.60 2.74
CA PRO A 180 -35.70 32.45 1.32
C PRO A 180 -34.95 33.66 0.73
N SER A 181 -34.96 34.83 1.38
CA SER A 181 -34.24 36.01 0.89
C SER A 181 -32.73 35.83 0.97
N GLN A 182 -32.22 34.96 1.85
CA GLN A 182 -30.79 34.64 2.05
C GLN A 182 -30.24 33.67 1.02
N TYR A 183 -31.06 33.09 0.16
CA TYR A 183 -30.69 32.07 -0.81
C TYR A 183 -29.43 32.45 -1.62
N ASN A 184 -29.44 33.61 -2.27
CA ASN A 184 -28.33 34.01 -3.15
C ASN A 184 -27.02 34.16 -2.39
N GLN A 185 -27.05 34.74 -1.20
CA GLN A 185 -25.84 34.93 -0.38
C GLN A 185 -25.27 33.60 0.11
N LEU A 186 -26.11 32.74 0.70
CA LEU A 186 -25.68 31.45 1.23
C LEU A 186 -25.22 30.51 0.12
N LEU A 187 -25.91 30.50 -1.02
CA LEU A 187 -25.49 29.75 -2.19
C LEU A 187 -24.10 30.21 -2.70
N ALA A 188 -23.89 31.50 -2.83
CA ALA A 188 -22.62 32.05 -3.29
C ALA A 188 -21.48 31.66 -2.33
N ASN A 189 -21.69 31.76 -1.02
CA ASN A 189 -20.73 31.36 0.01
C ASN A 189 -20.41 29.87 -0.09
N ARG A 190 -21.45 29.00 -0.22
CA ARG A 190 -21.29 27.56 -0.32
C ARG A 190 -20.55 27.13 -1.58
N LEU A 191 -20.86 27.73 -2.74
CA LEU A 191 -20.15 27.46 -3.99
C LEU A 191 -18.70 27.98 -3.98
N SER A 192 -18.44 29.08 -3.27
CA SER A 192 -17.06 29.58 -3.07
C SER A 192 -16.25 28.60 -2.23
N LEU A 193 -16.82 28.12 -1.11
CA LEU A 193 -16.19 27.10 -0.27
C LEU A 193 -15.87 25.83 -1.08
N LEU A 194 -16.85 25.35 -1.87
CA LEU A 194 -16.68 24.15 -2.69
C LEU A 194 -15.50 24.23 -3.66
N ARG A 195 -15.29 25.39 -4.27
CA ARG A 195 -14.12 25.64 -5.16
C ARG A 195 -12.79 25.58 -4.41
N GLY A 196 -12.79 25.98 -3.13
CA GLY A 196 -11.59 25.95 -2.27
C GLY A 196 -11.22 24.58 -1.72
N LEU A 197 -12.09 23.56 -1.85
CA LEU A 197 -11.83 22.22 -1.28
C LEU A 197 -10.77 21.39 -2.04
N GLY A 198 -10.34 21.84 -3.22
CA GLY A 198 -9.32 21.12 -4.01
C GLY A 198 -9.79 19.80 -4.60
N LEU A 199 -11.10 19.59 -4.73
CA LEU A 199 -11.70 18.43 -5.38
C LEU A 199 -11.49 18.50 -6.89
N GLY A 200 -11.49 17.34 -7.57
CA GLY A 200 -11.42 17.29 -9.03
C GLY A 200 -12.57 18.06 -9.69
N ALA A 201 -12.31 18.61 -10.89
CA ALA A 201 -13.27 19.49 -11.60
C ALA A 201 -14.65 18.85 -11.79
N GLU A 202 -14.71 17.58 -12.16
CA GLU A 202 -15.97 16.85 -12.34
C GLU A 202 -16.76 16.71 -11.03
N THR A 203 -16.08 16.33 -9.95
CA THR A 203 -16.67 16.21 -8.62
C THR A 203 -17.20 17.56 -8.14
N THR A 204 -16.41 18.62 -8.29
CA THR A 204 -16.80 19.98 -7.95
C THR A 204 -18.04 20.42 -8.74
N ALA A 205 -18.12 20.13 -10.04
CA ALA A 205 -19.26 20.47 -10.86
C ALA A 205 -20.54 19.74 -10.43
N LYS A 206 -20.47 18.42 -10.18
CA LYS A 206 -21.59 17.61 -9.67
C LYS A 206 -22.09 18.11 -8.32
N MET A 207 -21.18 18.38 -7.38
CA MET A 207 -21.54 18.89 -6.07
C MET A 207 -22.14 20.30 -6.15
N ALA A 208 -21.63 21.16 -7.05
CA ALA A 208 -22.18 22.49 -7.25
C ALA A 208 -23.61 22.46 -7.82
N GLU A 209 -23.91 21.56 -8.73
CA GLU A 209 -25.24 21.35 -9.29
C GLU A 209 -26.21 20.84 -8.21
N ALA A 210 -25.81 19.81 -7.47
CA ALA A 210 -26.59 19.27 -6.35
C ALA A 210 -26.86 20.35 -5.31
N THR A 211 -25.86 21.16 -4.94
CA THR A 211 -25.98 22.25 -3.96
C THR A 211 -27.01 23.30 -4.42
N ARG A 212 -26.94 23.73 -5.71
CA ARG A 212 -27.93 24.69 -6.25
C ARG A 212 -29.34 24.13 -6.18
N HIS A 213 -29.51 22.87 -6.59
CA HIS A 213 -30.81 22.20 -6.59
C HIS A 213 -31.37 22.07 -5.17
N ASP A 214 -30.58 21.56 -4.22
CA ASP A 214 -31.03 21.31 -2.84
C ASP A 214 -31.39 22.59 -2.09
N MET A 215 -30.54 23.64 -2.23
CA MET A 215 -30.82 24.92 -1.63
C MET A 215 -32.05 25.61 -2.28
N ALA A 216 -32.19 25.50 -3.61
CA ALA A 216 -33.33 26.02 -4.32
C ALA A 216 -34.67 25.33 -3.87
N LYS A 217 -34.62 24.00 -3.71
CA LYS A 217 -35.73 23.23 -3.20
C LYS A 217 -36.15 23.69 -1.79
N SER A 218 -35.18 23.80 -0.88
CA SER A 218 -35.48 24.27 0.50
C SER A 218 -36.02 25.70 0.53
N ALA A 219 -35.49 26.60 -0.32
CA ALA A 219 -36.03 27.96 -0.44
C ALA A 219 -37.45 27.97 -1.00
N ALA A 220 -37.76 27.16 -2.02
CA ALA A 220 -39.07 27.07 -2.62
C ALA A 220 -40.11 26.48 -1.62
N GLU A 221 -39.76 25.41 -0.91
CA GLU A 221 -40.56 24.82 0.16
C GLU A 221 -40.88 25.86 1.26
N GLY A 222 -39.85 26.63 1.66
CA GLY A 222 -40.03 27.74 2.60
C GLY A 222 -40.95 28.83 2.08
N MET A 223 -40.89 29.19 0.80
CA MET A 223 -41.80 30.16 0.17
C MET A 223 -43.25 29.63 0.11
N VAL A 224 -43.43 28.37 -0.30
CA VAL A 224 -44.78 27.73 -0.35
C VAL A 224 -45.40 27.69 1.03
N SER A 225 -44.65 27.30 2.05
CA SER A 225 -45.15 27.17 3.42
C SER A 225 -45.54 28.53 4.06
N ARG A 226 -44.79 29.60 3.77
CA ARG A 226 -44.95 30.90 4.47
C ARG A 226 -45.72 31.93 3.66
N SER A 227 -45.60 31.91 2.37
CA SER A 227 -46.16 32.91 1.46
C SER A 227 -46.51 32.27 0.12
N PRO A 228 -47.52 31.40 0.08
CA PRO A 228 -47.92 30.70 -1.15
C PRO A 228 -48.24 31.66 -2.30
N GLU A 229 -48.83 32.81 -1.98
CA GLU A 229 -49.09 33.85 -2.99
C GLU A 229 -47.83 34.41 -3.63
N THR A 230 -46.75 34.55 -2.84
CA THR A 230 -45.45 35.01 -3.36
C THR A 230 -44.84 33.96 -4.26
N PHE A 231 -44.94 32.69 -3.90
CA PHE A 231 -44.47 31.56 -4.73
C PHE A 231 -45.23 31.53 -6.06
N LEU A 232 -46.58 31.62 -6.01
CA LEU A 232 -47.41 31.66 -7.22
C LEU A 232 -47.11 32.86 -8.13
N LYS A 233 -46.79 34.04 -7.56
CA LYS A 233 -46.35 35.21 -8.32
C LYS A 233 -45.00 34.93 -9.01
N ARG A 234 -44.05 34.33 -8.31
CA ARG A 234 -42.72 34.02 -8.85
C ARG A 234 -42.72 32.94 -9.93
N THR A 235 -43.63 31.96 -9.82
CA THR A 235 -43.84 30.94 -10.86
C THR A 235 -44.64 31.45 -12.07
N GLY A 236 -45.10 32.69 -12.04
CA GLY A 236 -46.01 33.22 -13.06
C GLY A 236 -47.41 32.62 -13.01
N MET A 237 -47.73 31.83 -11.98
CA MET A 237 -49.05 31.21 -11.80
C MET A 237 -50.05 32.10 -11.05
N ALA A 238 -49.57 33.16 -10.38
CA ALA A 238 -50.43 34.14 -9.73
C ALA A 238 -50.87 35.22 -10.72
N GLY A 239 -52.14 35.38 -10.88
CA GLY A 239 -52.71 36.50 -11.63
C GLY A 239 -53.46 36.10 -12.88
N GLY A 240 -53.89 34.85 -12.97
CA GLY A 240 -54.92 34.49 -13.92
C GLY A 240 -56.08 35.45 -13.74
N LYS A 241 -56.37 36.27 -14.80
CA LYS A 241 -57.60 37.04 -14.83
C LYS A 241 -58.75 36.09 -14.53
N THR A 242 -59.55 36.40 -13.53
CA THR A 242 -60.78 35.66 -13.29
C THR A 242 -61.67 35.85 -14.51
N GLY A 243 -62.09 34.75 -15.11
CA GLY A 243 -63.09 34.80 -16.17
C GLY A 243 -64.37 35.43 -15.67
N LYS A 244 -65.27 35.76 -16.56
CA LYS A 244 -66.58 36.34 -16.22
C LYS A 244 -67.41 35.47 -15.22
N ASP A 245 -66.99 34.21 -15.10
CA ASP A 245 -67.61 33.15 -14.28
C ASP A 245 -66.95 33.00 -12.90
N GLY A 246 -65.94 33.89 -12.53
CA GLY A 246 -65.23 33.83 -11.27
C GLY A 246 -64.17 32.73 -11.17
N GLN A 247 -63.92 31.96 -12.25
CA GLN A 247 -62.87 30.97 -12.30
C GLN A 247 -61.55 31.58 -12.78
N PRO A 248 -60.37 31.18 -12.21
CA PRO A 248 -59.07 31.63 -12.69
C PRO A 248 -58.84 31.14 -14.13
N LEU A 249 -58.53 32.06 -15.02
CA LEU A 249 -58.12 31.74 -16.38
C LEU A 249 -56.76 30.96 -16.34
N PRO A 250 -56.60 29.95 -17.19
CA PRO A 250 -55.33 29.20 -17.22
C PRO A 250 -54.19 30.16 -17.53
N THR A 251 -53.12 30.06 -16.72
CA THR A 251 -51.88 30.79 -16.90
C THR A 251 -51.26 30.37 -18.23
N ASP A 252 -50.77 31.32 -19.01
CA ASP A 252 -49.99 31.04 -20.24
C ASP A 252 -48.75 30.22 -19.89
N PRO A 253 -48.63 28.95 -20.34
CA PRO A 253 -47.49 28.09 -19.97
C PRO A 253 -46.13 28.70 -20.39
N ALA A 254 -46.07 29.48 -21.47
CA ALA A 254 -44.85 30.11 -21.93
C ALA A 254 -44.39 31.20 -20.95
N LYS A 255 -45.33 32.01 -20.41
CA LYS A 255 -45.00 33.04 -19.43
C LYS A 255 -44.62 32.46 -18.07
N ALA A 256 -45.24 31.34 -17.68
CA ALA A 256 -44.87 30.63 -16.46
C ALA A 256 -43.44 30.05 -16.60
N ALA A 257 -43.13 29.45 -17.74
CA ALA A 257 -41.77 28.93 -18.00
C ALA A 257 -40.70 30.05 -17.99
N GLU A 258 -41.01 31.19 -18.59
CA GLU A 258 -40.12 32.37 -18.62
C GLU A 258 -39.90 32.92 -17.19
N ALA A 259 -40.97 33.02 -16.40
CA ALA A 259 -40.85 33.47 -15.01
C ALA A 259 -39.98 32.55 -14.16
N VAL A 260 -40.10 31.23 -14.32
CA VAL A 260 -39.25 30.24 -13.64
C VAL A 260 -37.81 30.36 -14.09
N GLN A 261 -37.54 30.52 -15.38
CA GLN A 261 -36.13 30.67 -15.88
C GLN A 261 -35.47 31.95 -15.41
N ASN A 262 -36.22 33.03 -15.25
CA ASN A 262 -35.68 34.31 -14.79
C ASN A 262 -35.58 34.41 -13.26
N ASP A 263 -36.22 33.51 -12.51
CA ASP A 263 -36.15 33.51 -11.05
C ASP A 263 -34.84 32.87 -10.56
N PRO A 264 -34.05 33.54 -9.70
CA PRO A 264 -32.77 33.02 -9.22
C PRO A 264 -32.83 31.73 -8.40
N VAL A 265 -33.98 31.46 -7.79
CA VAL A 265 -34.27 30.22 -7.03
C VAL A 265 -34.83 29.14 -7.97
N LEU A 266 -35.92 29.44 -8.62
CA LEU A 266 -36.72 28.45 -9.36
C LEU A 266 -36.00 27.85 -10.56
N ARG A 267 -35.17 28.63 -11.26
CA ARG A 267 -34.34 28.14 -12.39
C ARG A 267 -33.37 27.00 -12.03
N ASN A 268 -33.07 26.79 -10.76
CA ASN A 268 -32.19 25.72 -10.28
C ASN A 268 -32.96 24.47 -9.82
N LEU A 269 -34.30 24.50 -9.93
CA LEU A 269 -35.14 23.35 -9.64
C LEU A 269 -35.33 22.46 -10.85
N LYS A 270 -35.41 21.16 -10.62
CA LYS A 270 -35.83 20.21 -11.65
C LYS A 270 -37.33 20.35 -11.89
N PRO A 271 -37.82 20.14 -13.12
CA PRO A 271 -39.24 20.26 -13.48
C PRO A 271 -40.17 19.44 -12.56
N GLU A 272 -39.72 18.23 -12.20
CA GLU A 272 -40.51 17.31 -11.35
C GLU A 272 -40.73 17.91 -9.96
N VAL A 273 -39.76 18.64 -9.43
CA VAL A 273 -39.89 19.31 -8.11
C VAL A 273 -40.85 20.49 -8.20
N LEU A 274 -40.76 21.28 -9.29
CA LEU A 274 -41.71 22.40 -9.48
C LEU A 274 -43.18 21.96 -9.56
N THR A 275 -43.43 20.76 -10.12
CA THR A 275 -44.78 20.21 -10.20
C THR A 275 -45.27 19.58 -8.90
N SER A 276 -44.36 19.29 -7.95
CA SER A 276 -44.70 18.68 -6.66
C SER A 276 -44.85 19.70 -5.53
N LEU A 277 -44.43 20.94 -5.73
CA LEU A 277 -44.61 22.05 -4.79
C LEU A 277 -45.96 22.75 -4.95
#